data_5df9ebdd5e0171727499e73f6bc198a7
#
_entry.id   5df9ebdd5e0171727499e73f6bc198a7
#
_cell.length_a   1.000
_cell.length_b   1.000
_cell.length_c   1.000
_cell.angle_alpha   90.00
_cell.angle_beta   90.00
_cell.angle_gamma   90.00
#
_symmetry.space_group_name_H-M   'P 1'
#
loop_
_entity.id
_entity.type
_entity.pdbx_description
1 polymer ?
#
loop_
_entity_poly.entity_id
_entity_poly.type
_entity_poly.pdbx_seq_one_letter_code
_entity_poly.pdbx_strand_id
1 'polypeptide(L)'
;MNRKVFSFASILLLTFIHLSYTLAQVSATPEKEENSVRIMTYNVRNACDINGVASYQQVADIIHQANPDVVAVQELDSATQRARGVDVLAELGERTMMFTTFVSLYDYQKGKHGLGILSKERPIRHWMVYLPGKDQARGALFAEFKDYIICCTQLSKIQEEQNASVLVIFDAIKDIKKPVFLAGDMNCSYESASQNALQSKFTTLNDFKQATIPVINEPNIPTACIDFIYGYSANYKYAVLARQVISLREFDHYPVFVDVRISSPVDRIFRTKPYLQKPIDNGITISWLTNVPVHSWVEYGKNGNLDQKKQLYVDGQMLCNNKTHHFRLENLEPGVTYSYRVCSREITLYQAYKKEFGYTAYSDIYTFTLPSTGTSDFTALVFNDVHKNFDLMEKFARLIKEKDLKYDFVFYNGDVIDDPKDQDQAVGFMKVLNEIAIAEKAPVFYMRGNHEIRNAYSIGLRSLFDYINGTTYGAFSWGDTRFVMLDCGEDKSDSTWVYYGLNDFNQLRDDQAAFLKKELAGKEFKKATKKILIHHIPIYGNREGGYNPCLEKWGDILADAPFDIAINGHTHRFAYHPKGSAGNNFPVVVGGGPRIEGAYMLVLQKKGKQLIFRALDVEGNEKLKLEL
;
A
#
# COMPACT_ATOMS: atom_id res chain seq x y z
N MET A 1 -5.57 21.01 70.26
CA MET A 1 -4.40 20.85 69.38
C MET A 1 -4.87 20.23 68.03
N ASN A 2 -5.52 21.00 67.15
CA ASN A 2 -5.93 20.53 65.81
C ASN A 2 -6.60 21.64 64.99
N ARG A 3 -5.89 22.78 64.80
CA ARG A 3 -6.34 23.85 63.88
C ARG A 3 -5.24 24.43 62.95
N LYS A 4 -4.03 23.87 62.97
CA LYS A 4 -2.92 24.37 62.15
C LYS A 4 -2.51 23.44 60.98
N VAL A 5 -3.08 22.26 60.87
CA VAL A 5 -2.71 21.28 59.80
C VAL A 5 -3.56 21.49 58.54
N PHE A 6 -4.77 22.06 58.65
CA PHE A 6 -5.66 22.28 57.48
C PHE A 6 -5.26 23.45 56.56
N SER A 7 -4.48 24.40 57.07
CA SER A 7 -4.08 25.60 56.30
C SER A 7 -2.93 25.33 55.29
N PHE A 8 -2.04 24.36 55.61
CA PHE A 8 -0.91 24.06 54.73
C PHE A 8 -1.30 23.12 53.55
N ALA A 9 -2.24 22.23 53.75
CA ALA A 9 -2.72 21.34 52.68
C ALA A 9 -3.53 22.08 51.62
N SER A 10 -4.29 23.11 52.00
CA SER A 10 -5.09 23.91 51.08
C SER A 10 -4.23 24.89 50.23
N ILE A 11 -3.13 25.38 50.77
CA ILE A 11 -2.20 26.23 50.02
C ILE A 11 -1.36 25.39 49.04
N LEU A 12 -0.96 24.16 49.43
CA LEU A 12 -0.24 23.26 48.53
C LEU A 12 -1.12 22.78 47.38
N LEU A 13 -2.43 22.50 47.65
CA LEU A 13 -3.36 22.09 46.62
C LEU A 13 -3.71 23.20 45.61
N LEU A 14 -3.81 24.46 46.09
CA LEU A 14 -4.02 25.64 45.22
C LEU A 14 -2.80 25.98 44.37
N THR A 15 -1.59 25.79 44.88
CA THR A 15 -0.37 25.98 44.07
C THR A 15 -0.17 24.85 43.06
N PHE A 16 -0.54 23.60 43.34
CA PHE A 16 -0.52 22.53 42.37
C PHE A 16 -1.59 22.70 41.29
N ILE A 17 -2.79 23.18 41.61
CA ILE A 17 -3.85 23.47 40.65
C ILE A 17 -3.45 24.66 39.76
N HIS A 18 -2.79 25.73 40.29
CA HIS A 18 -2.30 26.84 39.49
C HIS A 18 -1.10 26.44 38.60
N LEU A 19 -0.20 25.57 39.08
CA LEU A 19 0.90 25.06 38.26
C LEU A 19 0.39 24.11 37.13
N SER A 20 -0.70 23.35 37.39
CA SER A 20 -1.35 22.52 36.38
C SER A 20 -2.11 23.34 35.34
N TYR A 21 -2.66 24.50 35.70
CA TYR A 21 -3.38 25.36 34.75
C TYR A 21 -2.44 26.19 33.85
N THR A 22 -1.19 26.45 34.27
CA THR A 22 -0.20 27.17 33.44
C THR A 22 0.55 26.26 32.46
N LEU A 23 0.50 24.93 32.64
CA LEU A 23 1.06 23.93 31.71
C LEU A 23 0.07 23.42 30.66
N ALA A 24 -1.18 23.84 30.70
CA ALA A 24 -2.26 23.31 29.86
C ALA A 24 -2.62 24.14 28.62
N GLN A 25 -1.73 25.01 28.11
CA GLN A 25 -2.02 25.84 26.94
C GLN A 25 -1.00 25.74 25.79
N VAL A 26 -0.19 24.71 25.71
CA VAL A 26 0.42 24.32 24.44
C VAL A 26 -0.52 23.28 23.83
N SER A 27 -1.29 23.64 22.82
CA SER A 27 -2.07 22.68 22.08
C SER A 27 -1.11 21.59 21.59
N ALA A 28 -1.38 20.34 21.96
CA ALA A 28 -0.52 19.23 21.54
C ALA A 28 -0.36 19.27 20.02
N THR A 29 0.86 19.09 19.55
CA THR A 29 1.12 18.95 18.11
C THR A 29 0.32 17.76 17.59
N PRO A 30 -0.54 17.93 16.56
CA PRO A 30 -1.30 16.83 16.01
C PRO A 30 -0.36 15.74 15.49
N GLU A 31 -0.73 14.49 15.72
CA GLU A 31 0.00 13.34 15.17
C GLU A 31 -0.03 13.41 13.64
N LYS A 32 1.13 13.22 13.03
CA LYS A 32 1.25 13.25 11.58
C LYS A 32 0.69 11.95 10.99
N GLU A 33 -0.29 12.07 10.08
CA GLU A 33 -0.83 10.91 9.39
C GLU A 33 0.18 10.28 8.41
N GLU A 34 0.11 8.97 8.28
CA GLU A 34 0.94 8.21 7.34
C GLU A 34 0.73 8.71 5.89
N ASN A 35 1.81 8.75 5.11
CA ASN A 35 1.82 9.25 3.72
C ASN A 35 1.39 10.72 3.58
N SER A 36 1.65 11.53 4.60
CA SER A 36 1.57 12.98 4.54
C SER A 36 2.94 13.64 4.63
N VAL A 37 3.05 14.87 4.14
CA VAL A 37 4.23 15.71 4.25
C VAL A 37 3.90 16.85 5.19
N ARG A 38 4.66 17.02 6.29
CA ARG A 38 4.56 18.17 7.18
C ARG A 38 5.52 19.25 6.71
N ILE A 39 4.97 20.35 6.22
CA ILE A 39 5.67 21.52 5.72
C ILE A 39 5.58 22.63 6.77
N MET A 40 6.72 23.21 7.14
CA MET A 40 6.80 24.28 8.13
C MET A 40 7.46 25.51 7.53
N THR A 41 7.06 26.69 7.95
CA THR A 41 7.80 27.94 7.73
C THR A 41 8.11 28.58 9.06
N TYR A 42 9.32 29.13 9.19
CA TYR A 42 9.77 29.81 10.40
C TYR A 42 10.77 30.90 10.06
N ASN A 43 10.37 32.17 10.21
CA ASN A 43 11.31 33.27 10.30
C ASN A 43 11.97 33.23 11.68
N VAL A 44 13.25 32.89 11.73
CA VAL A 44 13.98 32.62 12.96
C VAL A 44 14.75 33.84 13.47
N ARG A 45 14.71 34.98 12.75
CA ARG A 45 15.46 36.17 13.11
C ARG A 45 16.90 35.85 13.55
N ASN A 46 17.62 35.15 12.69
CA ASN A 46 18.99 34.70 12.99
C ASN A 46 19.09 33.76 14.22
N ALA A 47 18.05 33.01 14.53
CA ALA A 47 17.87 32.19 15.73
C ALA A 47 18.08 32.95 17.04
N CYS A 48 17.63 34.21 17.10
CA CYS A 48 17.65 35.04 18.28
C CYS A 48 16.24 35.24 18.86
N ASP A 49 16.16 35.31 20.18
CA ASP A 49 14.93 35.72 20.86
C ASP A 49 14.63 37.22 20.64
N ILE A 50 13.51 37.71 21.17
CA ILE A 50 13.11 39.12 21.05
C ILE A 50 14.13 40.10 21.68
N ASN A 51 14.99 39.65 22.60
CA ASN A 51 16.03 40.42 23.22
C ASN A 51 17.36 40.36 22.44
N GLY A 52 17.41 39.66 21.33
CA GLY A 52 18.62 39.48 20.52
C GLY A 52 19.61 38.45 21.08
N VAL A 53 19.17 37.60 22.00
CA VAL A 53 20.00 36.53 22.56
C VAL A 53 19.88 35.28 21.66
N ALA A 54 21.02 34.71 21.27
CA ALA A 54 21.07 33.51 20.45
C ALA A 54 20.41 32.31 21.19
N SER A 55 19.42 31.70 20.58
CA SER A 55 18.53 30.69 21.16
C SER A 55 18.44 29.44 20.26
N TYR A 56 19.58 28.96 19.70
CA TYR A 56 19.64 27.86 18.74
C TYR A 56 18.95 26.59 19.25
N GLN A 57 19.17 26.24 20.54
CA GLN A 57 18.57 25.03 21.11
C GLN A 57 17.05 25.15 21.18
N GLN A 58 16.54 26.32 21.60
CA GLN A 58 15.10 26.52 21.70
C GLN A 58 14.41 26.47 20.32
N VAL A 59 15.03 27.05 19.28
CA VAL A 59 14.55 26.94 17.89
C VAL A 59 14.56 25.49 17.42
N ALA A 60 15.62 24.75 17.74
CA ALA A 60 15.71 23.31 17.39
C ALA A 60 14.65 22.48 18.13
N ASP A 61 14.40 22.75 19.42
CA ASP A 61 13.39 22.05 20.23
C ASP A 61 11.97 22.27 19.66
N ILE A 62 11.67 23.49 19.20
CA ILE A 62 10.42 23.82 18.53
C ILE A 62 10.25 23.00 17.23
N ILE A 63 11.31 22.93 16.42
CA ILE A 63 11.32 22.14 15.19
C ILE A 63 11.14 20.64 15.51
N HIS A 64 11.84 20.14 16.53
CA HIS A 64 11.67 18.75 16.98
C HIS A 64 10.25 18.43 17.43
N GLN A 65 9.66 19.32 18.24
CA GLN A 65 8.28 19.14 18.72
C GLN A 65 7.28 19.14 17.57
N ALA A 66 7.46 19.99 16.56
CA ALA A 66 6.63 20.02 15.37
C ALA A 66 6.87 18.82 14.46
N ASN A 67 8.08 18.23 14.48
CA ASN A 67 8.49 17.08 13.67
C ASN A 67 8.21 17.22 12.15
N PRO A 68 8.59 18.37 11.51
CA PRO A 68 8.35 18.62 10.11
C PRO A 68 9.23 17.72 9.22
N ASP A 69 8.79 17.46 7.99
CA ASP A 69 9.63 16.83 6.96
C ASP A 69 10.52 17.85 6.27
N VAL A 70 10.02 19.10 6.16
CA VAL A 70 10.75 20.22 5.58
C VAL A 70 10.37 21.53 6.27
N VAL A 71 11.36 22.40 6.49
CA VAL A 71 11.21 23.75 7.06
C VAL A 71 11.78 24.77 6.10
N ALA A 72 10.97 25.74 5.69
CA ALA A 72 11.43 26.96 5.04
C ALA A 72 11.86 27.96 6.13
N VAL A 73 13.13 28.37 6.13
CA VAL A 73 13.72 29.20 7.19
C VAL A 73 14.16 30.55 6.61
N GLN A 74 13.70 31.63 7.22
CA GLN A 74 14.01 32.98 6.80
C GLN A 74 14.93 33.68 7.82
N GLU A 75 15.59 34.73 7.37
CA GLU A 75 16.49 35.60 8.16
C GLU A 75 17.67 34.83 8.79
N LEU A 76 18.45 34.18 7.94
CA LEU A 76 19.61 33.38 8.33
C LEU A 76 20.92 34.13 8.05
N ASP A 77 21.78 34.16 9.06
CA ASP A 77 23.16 34.60 8.93
C ASP A 77 24.11 33.41 8.81
N SER A 78 25.10 33.52 7.95
CA SER A 78 26.23 32.60 7.85
C SER A 78 27.52 33.37 8.09
N ALA A 79 28.19 33.08 9.20
CA ALA A 79 29.48 33.64 9.61
C ALA A 79 29.52 35.20 9.74
N THR A 80 28.40 35.86 10.01
CA THR A 80 28.37 37.31 10.23
C THR A 80 28.93 37.69 11.59
N GLN A 81 29.31 38.97 11.75
CA GLN A 81 29.78 39.47 13.03
C GLN A 81 28.70 39.40 14.13
N ARG A 82 27.44 39.73 13.82
CA ARG A 82 26.33 39.63 14.78
C ARG A 82 26.02 38.17 15.17
N ALA A 83 26.23 37.22 14.27
CA ALA A 83 26.15 35.80 14.57
C ALA A 83 27.42 35.21 15.19
N ARG A 84 28.41 36.09 15.53
CA ARG A 84 29.70 35.68 16.12
C ARG A 84 30.45 34.63 15.30
N GLY A 85 30.34 34.69 13.97
CA GLY A 85 31.01 33.76 13.08
C GLY A 85 30.29 32.40 12.92
N VAL A 86 29.10 32.21 13.54
CA VAL A 86 28.32 30.98 13.44
C VAL A 86 27.57 30.95 12.11
N ASP A 87 27.53 29.79 11.47
CA ASP A 87 26.58 29.46 10.40
C ASP A 87 25.30 28.96 11.05
N VAL A 88 24.28 29.83 11.09
CA VAL A 88 23.05 29.59 11.84
C VAL A 88 22.28 28.38 11.31
N LEU A 89 22.23 28.23 9.97
CA LEU A 89 21.50 27.06 9.40
C LEU A 89 22.24 25.77 9.65
N ALA A 90 23.57 25.76 9.56
CA ALA A 90 24.36 24.58 9.86
C ALA A 90 24.19 24.16 11.32
N GLU A 91 24.22 25.11 12.26
CA GLU A 91 23.97 24.88 13.69
C GLU A 91 22.56 24.31 13.96
N LEU A 92 21.54 24.83 13.30
CA LEU A 92 20.18 24.29 13.39
C LEU A 92 20.07 22.89 12.77
N GLY A 93 20.72 22.68 11.63
CA GLY A 93 20.74 21.36 10.95
C GLY A 93 21.39 20.26 11.80
N GLU A 94 22.50 20.59 12.49
CA GLU A 94 23.16 19.66 13.41
C GLU A 94 22.25 19.31 14.60
N ARG A 95 21.65 20.31 15.23
CA ARG A 95 20.75 20.13 16.39
C ARG A 95 19.46 19.37 16.02
N THR A 96 18.91 19.60 14.83
CA THR A 96 17.67 18.97 14.36
C THR A 96 17.89 17.64 13.63
N MET A 97 19.15 17.29 13.34
CA MET A 97 19.52 16.15 12.48
C MET A 97 18.87 16.21 11.08
N MET A 98 18.74 17.42 10.53
CA MET A 98 18.16 17.66 9.22
C MET A 98 19.23 18.10 8.22
N PHE A 99 19.05 17.76 6.94
CA PHE A 99 19.87 18.30 5.86
C PHE A 99 19.62 19.78 5.69
N THR A 100 20.69 20.53 5.41
CA THR A 100 20.66 21.97 5.22
C THR A 100 20.82 22.34 3.75
N THR A 101 20.05 23.32 3.29
CA THR A 101 20.24 23.98 1.98
C THR A 101 20.19 25.50 2.21
N PHE A 102 21.31 26.16 2.02
CA PHE A 102 21.45 27.63 2.22
C PHE A 102 21.73 28.35 0.91
N VAL A 103 21.14 29.53 0.74
CA VAL A 103 21.50 30.47 -0.34
C VAL A 103 21.74 31.86 0.26
N SER A 104 22.85 32.48 -0.14
CA SER A 104 23.15 33.84 0.19
C SER A 104 22.39 34.81 -0.69
N LEU A 105 21.73 35.79 -0.12
CA LEU A 105 21.09 36.88 -0.85
C LEU A 105 22.05 38.07 -1.00
N TYR A 106 22.85 38.36 0.02
CA TYR A 106 23.84 39.42 0.02
C TYR A 106 24.89 39.21 1.12
N ASP A 107 26.04 39.91 0.96
CA ASP A 107 27.09 39.95 1.96
C ASP A 107 26.71 40.89 3.09
N TYR A 108 26.87 40.45 4.33
CA TYR A 108 26.50 41.21 5.53
C TYR A 108 27.49 40.99 6.67
N GLN A 109 28.01 42.10 7.24
CA GLN A 109 28.89 42.07 8.41
C GLN A 109 30.02 41.01 8.31
N LYS A 110 30.76 40.99 7.21
CA LYS A 110 31.86 40.05 6.91
C LYS A 110 31.41 38.57 6.68
N GLY A 111 30.16 38.28 6.72
CA GLY A 111 29.54 37.01 6.41
C GLY A 111 28.46 37.17 5.35
N LYS A 112 27.44 36.32 5.39
CA LYS A 112 26.34 36.29 4.43
C LYS A 112 24.98 36.28 5.13
N HIS A 113 24.00 36.90 4.49
CA HIS A 113 22.59 36.81 4.90
C HIS A 113 21.75 36.17 3.82
N GLY A 114 20.79 35.31 4.20
CA GLY A 114 20.05 34.56 3.21
C GLY A 114 18.85 33.76 3.72
N LEU A 115 18.49 32.81 2.90
CA LEU A 115 17.38 31.87 3.12
C LEU A 115 17.91 30.45 3.28
N GLY A 116 17.16 29.62 3.99
CA GLY A 116 17.51 28.23 4.17
C GLY A 116 16.32 27.28 4.12
N ILE A 117 16.63 26.02 3.89
CA ILE A 117 15.70 24.90 4.01
C ILE A 117 16.35 23.83 4.88
N LEU A 118 15.63 23.38 5.91
CA LEU A 118 15.94 22.16 6.66
C LEU A 118 15.03 21.03 6.15
N SER A 119 15.55 19.81 5.96
CA SER A 119 14.75 18.69 5.47
C SER A 119 15.23 17.35 6.01
N LYS A 120 14.30 16.41 6.26
CA LYS A 120 14.64 15.02 6.64
C LYS A 120 15.28 14.24 5.52
N GLU A 121 14.94 14.57 4.27
CA GLU A 121 15.50 13.97 3.08
C GLU A 121 16.43 14.95 2.37
N ARG A 122 17.50 14.44 1.74
CA ARG A 122 18.35 15.28 0.91
C ARG A 122 17.61 15.70 -0.35
N PRO A 123 17.54 17.00 -0.71
CA PRO A 123 16.92 17.43 -1.96
C PRO A 123 17.68 16.87 -3.16
N ILE A 124 16.94 16.54 -4.22
CA ILE A 124 17.48 16.06 -5.51
C ILE A 124 18.31 17.17 -6.16
N ARG A 125 17.80 18.40 -6.10
CA ARG A 125 18.47 19.63 -6.53
C ARG A 125 17.88 20.85 -5.83
N HIS A 126 18.59 21.96 -5.85
CA HIS A 126 18.08 23.25 -5.43
C HIS A 126 18.53 24.36 -6.39
N TRP A 127 17.78 25.43 -6.43
CA TRP A 127 18.09 26.64 -7.19
C TRP A 127 17.44 27.85 -6.53
N MET A 128 17.87 29.05 -6.93
CA MET A 128 17.34 30.30 -6.44
C MET A 128 17.00 31.23 -7.62
N VAL A 129 15.97 32.04 -7.45
CA VAL A 129 15.67 33.20 -8.28
C VAL A 129 15.69 34.45 -7.44
N TYR A 130 16.29 35.53 -7.94
CA TYR A 130 16.26 36.82 -7.27
C TYR A 130 14.90 37.49 -7.44
N LEU A 131 14.43 38.11 -6.36
CA LEU A 131 13.17 38.86 -6.33
C LEU A 131 13.45 40.35 -6.21
N PRO A 132 12.55 41.22 -6.69
CA PRO A 132 12.65 42.66 -6.48
C PRO A 132 12.81 43.05 -5.01
N GLY A 133 13.77 43.89 -4.74
CA GLY A 133 14.06 44.44 -3.40
C GLY A 133 15.10 45.55 -3.50
N LYS A 134 14.69 46.83 -3.30
CA LYS A 134 15.56 48.00 -3.44
C LYS A 134 16.45 48.17 -2.21
N ASP A 135 15.85 48.01 -1.04
CA ASP A 135 16.55 48.24 0.23
C ASP A 135 17.37 47.01 0.65
N GLN A 136 16.94 45.85 0.27
CA GLN A 136 17.51 44.56 0.65
C GLN A 136 17.27 43.55 -0.43
N ALA A 137 18.30 42.82 -0.86
CA ALA A 137 18.14 41.74 -1.84
C ALA A 137 17.20 40.68 -1.33
N ARG A 138 16.25 40.26 -2.18
CA ARG A 138 15.26 39.24 -1.90
C ARG A 138 15.42 38.07 -2.87
N GLY A 139 14.93 36.90 -2.50
CA GLY A 139 15.02 35.71 -3.30
C GLY A 139 13.96 34.67 -2.97
N ALA A 140 13.80 33.71 -3.87
CA ALA A 140 13.03 32.50 -3.67
C ALA A 140 13.96 31.31 -3.87
N LEU A 141 14.17 30.53 -2.79
CA LEU A 141 14.98 29.31 -2.79
C LEU A 141 14.07 28.12 -3.01
N PHE A 142 14.33 27.38 -4.07
CA PHE A 142 13.63 26.15 -4.39
C PHE A 142 14.48 24.93 -4.04
N ALA A 143 13.85 23.89 -3.45
CA ALA A 143 14.44 22.58 -3.25
C ALA A 143 13.47 21.50 -3.77
N GLU A 144 13.95 20.65 -4.65
CA GLU A 144 13.17 19.56 -5.25
C GLU A 144 13.39 18.25 -4.51
N PHE A 145 12.28 17.64 -4.09
CA PHE A 145 12.21 16.30 -3.54
C PHE A 145 11.55 15.34 -4.52
N LYS A 146 11.45 14.06 -4.14
CA LYS A 146 10.88 13.02 -5.00
C LYS A 146 9.47 13.39 -5.50
N ASP A 147 8.58 13.82 -4.62
CA ASP A 147 7.16 13.97 -4.92
C ASP A 147 6.68 15.44 -4.89
N TYR A 148 7.51 16.41 -4.46
CA TYR A 148 7.16 17.83 -4.37
C TYR A 148 8.38 18.75 -4.46
N ILE A 149 8.11 20.03 -4.55
CA ILE A 149 9.10 21.12 -4.47
C ILE A 149 8.68 22.06 -3.33
N ILE A 150 9.62 22.46 -2.49
CA ILE A 150 9.45 23.55 -1.53
C ILE A 150 10.10 24.82 -2.09
N CYS A 151 9.42 25.95 -1.96
CA CYS A 151 9.96 27.27 -2.25
C CYS A 151 9.97 28.09 -0.96
N CYS A 152 11.16 28.43 -0.46
CA CYS A 152 11.35 29.30 0.70
C CYS A 152 11.55 30.75 0.23
N THR A 153 10.82 31.71 0.79
CA THR A 153 10.97 33.14 0.47
C THR A 153 10.71 34.03 1.67
N GLN A 154 11.22 35.27 1.59
CA GLN A 154 10.81 36.41 2.39
C GLN A 154 10.61 37.58 1.44
N LEU A 155 9.37 38.09 1.34
CA LEU A 155 9.06 39.21 0.45
C LEU A 155 9.51 40.54 1.07
N SER A 156 9.62 41.57 0.21
CA SER A 156 9.84 42.95 0.64
C SER A 156 8.67 43.48 1.48
N LYS A 157 8.88 44.51 2.27
CA LYS A 157 7.82 45.28 2.94
C LYS A 157 7.13 46.30 2.03
N ILE A 158 7.66 46.47 0.82
CA ILE A 158 7.15 47.43 -0.18
C ILE A 158 6.19 46.68 -1.13
N GLN A 159 4.95 47.14 -1.21
CA GLN A 159 3.88 46.46 -1.92
C GLN A 159 4.16 46.29 -3.44
N GLU A 160 4.76 47.31 -4.08
CA GLU A 160 5.12 47.22 -5.52
C GLU A 160 6.15 46.12 -5.76
N GLU A 161 7.13 45.98 -4.86
CA GLU A 161 8.14 44.90 -4.94
C GLU A 161 7.55 43.55 -4.65
N GLN A 162 6.59 43.44 -3.72
CA GLN A 162 5.82 42.19 -3.47
C GLN A 162 5.05 41.76 -4.73
N ASN A 163 4.32 42.69 -5.36
CA ASN A 163 3.57 42.41 -6.57
C ASN A 163 4.48 41.93 -7.72
N ALA A 164 5.62 42.58 -7.90
CA ALA A 164 6.60 42.18 -8.90
C ALA A 164 7.24 40.81 -8.57
N SER A 165 7.50 40.53 -7.29
CA SER A 165 8.02 39.24 -6.80
C SER A 165 7.07 38.08 -7.10
N VAL A 166 5.76 38.29 -6.95
CA VAL A 166 4.75 37.29 -7.31
C VAL A 166 4.85 36.88 -8.78
N LEU A 167 5.06 37.84 -9.68
CA LEU A 167 5.21 37.56 -11.12
C LEU A 167 6.49 36.74 -11.42
N VAL A 168 7.59 37.06 -10.73
CA VAL A 168 8.84 36.28 -10.86
C VAL A 168 8.65 34.84 -10.36
N ILE A 169 7.99 34.67 -9.23
CA ILE A 169 7.66 33.33 -8.70
C ILE A 169 6.79 32.56 -9.69
N PHE A 170 5.78 33.19 -10.29
CA PHE A 170 4.92 32.56 -11.28
C PHE A 170 5.68 32.12 -12.53
N ASP A 171 6.63 32.95 -12.99
CA ASP A 171 7.48 32.58 -14.12
C ASP A 171 8.40 31.39 -13.78
N ALA A 172 8.97 31.39 -12.58
CA ALA A 172 9.85 30.30 -12.11
C ALA A 172 9.17 28.94 -12.01
N ILE A 173 7.84 28.90 -11.82
CA ILE A 173 7.10 27.63 -11.65
C ILE A 173 6.26 27.21 -12.85
N LYS A 174 6.20 28.01 -13.93
CA LYS A 174 5.27 27.81 -15.06
C LYS A 174 5.40 26.44 -15.75
N ASP A 175 6.62 25.91 -15.81
CA ASP A 175 6.92 24.62 -16.47
C ASP A 175 7.06 23.46 -15.48
N ILE A 176 6.86 23.71 -14.18
CA ILE A 176 6.97 22.71 -13.13
C ILE A 176 5.70 21.86 -13.10
N LYS A 177 5.89 20.54 -13.19
CA LYS A 177 4.80 19.57 -13.16
C LYS A 177 4.51 19.02 -11.76
N LYS A 178 5.51 19.00 -10.87
CA LYS A 178 5.36 18.58 -9.47
C LYS A 178 4.58 19.61 -8.66
N PRO A 179 3.94 19.21 -7.55
CA PRO A 179 3.38 20.17 -6.59
C PRO A 179 4.47 21.08 -6.06
N VAL A 180 4.20 22.38 -5.99
CA VAL A 180 5.08 23.41 -5.41
C VAL A 180 4.42 23.95 -4.17
N PHE A 181 5.12 23.91 -3.04
CA PHE A 181 4.69 24.54 -1.80
C PHE A 181 5.56 25.76 -1.55
N LEU A 182 4.95 26.93 -1.63
CA LEU A 182 5.58 28.21 -1.31
C LEU A 182 5.36 28.49 0.17
N ALA A 183 6.45 28.67 0.92
CA ALA A 183 6.42 28.88 2.36
C ALA A 183 7.36 30.03 2.75
N GLY A 184 6.90 30.93 3.61
CA GLY A 184 7.73 32.06 4.05
C GLY A 184 6.97 33.21 4.67
N ASP A 185 7.75 34.23 5.01
CA ASP A 185 7.28 35.52 5.50
C ASP A 185 6.94 36.43 4.31
N MET A 186 5.65 36.67 4.09
CA MET A 186 5.17 37.52 2.99
C MET A 186 5.19 39.01 3.31
N ASN A 187 5.48 39.38 4.55
CA ASN A 187 5.52 40.78 5.03
C ASN A 187 4.24 41.57 4.70
N CYS A 188 3.10 40.89 4.53
CA CYS A 188 1.81 41.53 4.23
C CYS A 188 0.64 40.69 4.72
N SER A 189 -0.50 41.33 4.98
CA SER A 189 -1.73 40.67 5.40
C SER A 189 -2.39 39.91 4.26
N TYR A 190 -3.25 38.97 4.62
CA TYR A 190 -3.98 38.09 3.69
C TYR A 190 -4.79 38.83 2.61
N GLU A 191 -5.30 40.02 2.92
CA GLU A 191 -6.13 40.85 2.03
C GLU A 191 -5.32 41.77 1.12
N SER A 192 -3.98 41.76 1.20
CA SER A 192 -3.13 42.65 0.39
C SER A 192 -3.23 42.34 -1.12
N ALA A 193 -2.83 43.28 -1.98
CA ALA A 193 -2.85 43.10 -3.43
C ALA A 193 -1.92 41.97 -3.87
N SER A 194 -0.73 41.85 -3.26
CA SER A 194 0.22 40.76 -3.53
C SER A 194 -0.32 39.40 -3.12
N GLN A 195 -1.03 39.30 -2.01
CA GLN A 195 -1.70 38.08 -1.57
C GLN A 195 -2.83 37.68 -2.53
N ASN A 196 -3.65 38.62 -2.95
CA ASN A 196 -4.70 38.38 -3.96
C ASN A 196 -4.10 37.88 -5.29
N ALA A 197 -2.96 38.44 -5.69
CA ALA A 197 -2.23 37.95 -6.87
C ALA A 197 -1.72 36.51 -6.68
N LEU A 198 -1.09 36.18 -5.54
CA LEU A 198 -0.67 34.79 -5.22
C LEU A 198 -1.84 33.82 -5.27
N GLN A 199 -2.97 34.17 -4.67
CA GLN A 199 -4.17 33.33 -4.60
C GLN A 199 -4.81 33.07 -5.96
N SER A 200 -4.46 33.85 -7.00
CA SER A 200 -4.92 33.58 -8.37
C SER A 200 -4.39 32.22 -8.93
N LYS A 201 -3.26 31.72 -8.40
CA LYS A 201 -2.64 30.44 -8.79
C LYS A 201 -2.43 29.48 -7.62
N PHE A 202 -2.14 30.01 -6.44
CA PHE A 202 -1.86 29.24 -5.25
C PHE A 202 -3.08 29.14 -4.34
N THR A 203 -3.21 28.03 -3.61
CA THR A 203 -4.18 27.87 -2.53
C THR A 203 -3.47 28.09 -1.19
N THR A 204 -3.99 28.96 -0.33
CA THR A 204 -3.50 29.14 1.05
C THR A 204 -3.84 27.89 1.87
N LEU A 205 -2.82 27.30 2.53
CA LEU A 205 -2.95 26.04 3.25
C LEU A 205 -3.07 26.22 4.76
N ASN A 206 -2.40 27.20 5.35
CA ASN A 206 -2.51 27.50 6.78
C ASN A 206 -3.76 28.33 7.10
N ASP A 207 -4.09 28.45 8.37
CA ASP A 207 -5.20 29.27 8.84
C ASP A 207 -4.75 30.74 8.97
N PHE A 208 -5.11 31.56 8.00
CA PHE A 208 -4.77 32.99 7.97
C PHE A 208 -5.47 33.83 9.06
N LYS A 209 -6.43 33.25 9.80
CA LYS A 209 -7.07 33.89 10.95
C LYS A 209 -6.24 33.76 12.23
N GLN A 210 -5.26 32.87 12.25
CA GLN A 210 -4.32 32.74 13.36
C GLN A 210 -3.11 33.63 13.09
N ALA A 211 -2.82 34.50 14.05
CA ALA A 211 -1.68 35.40 13.95
C ALA A 211 -0.34 34.65 14.01
N THR A 212 0.61 35.10 13.22
CA THR A 212 1.99 34.60 13.21
C THR A 212 3.00 35.57 13.78
N ILE A 213 2.57 36.79 14.10
CA ILE A 213 3.35 37.81 14.83
C ILE A 213 2.78 37.93 16.23
N PRO A 214 3.59 37.77 17.29
CA PRO A 214 3.17 37.95 18.67
C PRO A 214 2.89 39.41 18.99
N VAL A 215 2.00 39.63 19.96
CA VAL A 215 1.82 40.97 20.59
C VAL A 215 2.97 41.20 21.57
N ILE A 216 3.97 41.92 21.15
CA ILE A 216 5.08 42.30 22.02
C ILE A 216 4.75 43.66 22.63
N ASN A 217 4.48 43.70 23.93
CA ASN A 217 4.39 44.90 24.81
C ASN A 217 3.16 45.82 24.70
N GLU A 218 2.17 45.60 23.84
CA GLU A 218 0.94 46.41 23.88
C GLU A 218 -0.31 45.53 23.66
N PRO A 219 -1.29 45.60 24.60
CA PRO A 219 -2.50 44.76 24.49
C PRO A 219 -3.43 45.14 23.33
N ASN A 220 -3.15 46.19 22.57
CA ASN A 220 -3.99 46.72 21.49
C ASN A 220 -3.38 46.63 20.08
N ILE A 221 -2.21 46.01 19.89
CA ILE A 221 -1.66 45.83 18.55
C ILE A 221 -2.38 44.67 17.90
N PRO A 222 -3.01 44.83 16.70
CA PRO A 222 -3.64 43.74 16.00
C PRO A 222 -2.59 42.70 15.63
N THR A 223 -2.81 41.49 16.07
CA THR A 223 -2.03 40.31 15.66
C THR A 223 -2.30 40.06 14.18
N ALA A 224 -1.25 40.03 13.36
CA ALA A 224 -1.34 39.79 11.93
C ALA A 224 -0.77 38.42 11.55
N CYS A 225 -1.38 37.77 10.56
CA CYS A 225 -0.79 36.64 9.88
C CYS A 225 0.01 37.19 8.68
N ILE A 226 1.33 37.01 8.69
CA ILE A 226 2.22 37.36 7.57
C ILE A 226 3.08 36.19 7.09
N ASP A 227 3.13 35.11 7.86
CA ASP A 227 3.80 33.88 7.48
C ASP A 227 2.78 32.90 6.89
N PHE A 228 3.05 32.44 5.68
CA PHE A 228 2.09 31.62 4.92
C PHE A 228 2.73 30.40 4.30
N ILE A 229 1.89 29.38 4.11
CA ILE A 229 2.19 28.21 3.31
C ILE A 229 1.10 28.08 2.25
N TYR A 230 1.53 28.01 0.99
CA TYR A 230 0.67 27.88 -0.18
C TYR A 230 0.97 26.61 -0.94
N GLY A 231 -0.02 26.07 -1.63
CA GLY A 231 0.15 24.97 -2.55
C GLY A 231 -0.24 25.34 -3.98
N TYR A 232 0.58 24.94 -4.94
CA TYR A 232 0.32 25.04 -6.36
C TYR A 232 0.52 23.69 -7.03
N SER A 233 -0.40 23.32 -7.88
CA SER A 233 -0.21 22.17 -8.79
C SER A 233 -1.18 22.24 -9.96
N ALA A 234 -0.65 22.08 -11.16
CA ALA A 234 -1.44 21.90 -12.38
C ALA A 234 -1.88 20.44 -12.57
N ASN A 235 -1.11 19.46 -12.03
CA ASN A 235 -1.24 18.04 -12.36
C ASN A 235 -1.58 17.15 -11.18
N TYR A 236 -1.53 17.65 -9.94
CA TYR A 236 -1.77 16.89 -8.71
C TYR A 236 -2.85 17.57 -7.90
N LYS A 237 -3.59 16.74 -7.13
CA LYS A 237 -4.44 17.22 -6.07
C LYS A 237 -3.72 17.06 -4.74
N TYR A 238 -4.10 17.83 -3.73
CA TYR A 238 -3.61 17.65 -2.38
C TYR A 238 -4.72 17.97 -1.37
N ALA A 239 -4.67 17.33 -0.22
CA ALA A 239 -5.55 17.56 0.90
C ALA A 239 -4.75 18.09 2.09
N VAL A 240 -5.28 19.10 2.79
CA VAL A 240 -4.74 19.57 4.06
C VAL A 240 -5.37 18.77 5.18
N LEU A 241 -4.55 17.98 5.89
CA LEU A 241 -4.96 17.09 6.96
C LEU A 241 -4.95 17.79 8.32
N ALA A 242 -3.91 18.57 8.58
CA ALA A 242 -3.75 19.37 9.78
C ALA A 242 -3.07 20.71 9.48
N ARG A 243 -3.25 21.67 10.36
CA ARG A 243 -2.57 22.98 10.33
C ARG A 243 -2.44 23.51 11.75
N GLN A 244 -1.32 24.16 12.05
CA GLN A 244 -1.09 24.76 13.36
C GLN A 244 -0.14 25.95 13.26
N VAL A 245 -0.40 26.97 14.10
CA VAL A 245 0.55 28.01 14.47
C VAL A 245 1.03 27.71 15.88
N ILE A 246 2.34 27.62 16.08
CA ILE A 246 2.94 27.37 17.41
C ILE A 246 3.21 28.73 18.07
N SER A 247 2.36 29.13 18.99
CA SER A 247 2.47 30.43 19.67
C SER A 247 3.59 30.43 20.69
N LEU A 248 4.56 31.36 20.55
CA LEU A 248 5.77 31.46 21.35
C LEU A 248 6.00 32.95 21.72
N ARG A 249 6.04 33.26 22.99
CA ARG A 249 6.20 34.65 23.45
C ARG A 249 7.64 35.20 23.35
N GLU A 250 8.60 34.30 23.22
CA GLU A 250 10.03 34.61 23.22
C GLU A 250 10.57 35.02 21.83
N PHE A 251 9.79 34.80 20.77
CA PHE A 251 10.19 35.09 19.38
C PHE A 251 9.23 36.07 18.72
N ASP A 252 9.70 36.78 17.71
CA ASP A 252 8.95 37.80 16.97
C ASP A 252 8.12 37.23 15.80
N HIS A 253 8.34 35.97 15.45
CA HIS A 253 7.49 35.19 14.55
C HIS A 253 7.11 33.86 15.19
N TYR A 254 5.88 33.42 14.92
CA TYR A 254 5.39 32.10 15.28
C TYR A 254 5.56 31.15 14.12
N PRO A 255 6.18 29.97 14.33
CA PRO A 255 6.28 28.97 13.29
C PRO A 255 4.91 28.43 12.92
N VAL A 256 4.72 28.19 11.62
CA VAL A 256 3.49 27.67 11.03
C VAL A 256 3.78 26.34 10.34
N PHE A 257 2.95 25.33 10.54
CA PHE A 257 3.02 24.13 9.73
C PHE A 257 1.66 23.66 9.21
N VAL A 258 1.72 22.88 8.14
CA VAL A 258 0.59 22.17 7.55
C VAL A 258 0.99 20.74 7.23
N ASP A 259 0.06 19.81 7.43
CA ASP A 259 0.18 18.43 6.93
C ASP A 259 -0.58 18.30 5.63
N VAL A 260 0.11 17.88 4.58
CA VAL A 260 -0.45 17.77 3.24
C VAL A 260 -0.32 16.34 2.72
N ARG A 261 -1.41 15.78 2.23
CA ARG A 261 -1.39 14.54 1.45
C ARG A 261 -1.51 14.89 -0.03
N ILE A 262 -0.49 14.52 -0.79
CA ILE A 262 -0.46 14.73 -2.25
C ILE A 262 -1.11 13.54 -2.91
N SER A 263 -2.01 13.76 -3.89
CA SER A 263 -2.63 12.68 -4.66
C SER A 263 -1.61 11.95 -5.53
N SER A 264 -1.86 10.67 -5.72
CA SER A 264 -1.03 9.86 -6.63
C SER A 264 -1.34 10.18 -8.10
N PRO A 265 -0.36 10.11 -8.98
CA PRO A 265 -0.60 10.04 -10.42
C PRO A 265 -1.49 8.83 -10.77
N VAL A 266 -2.30 8.97 -11.81
CA VAL A 266 -3.28 7.94 -12.21
C VAL A 266 -2.62 6.57 -12.45
N ASP A 267 -1.45 6.55 -13.08
CA ASP A 267 -0.66 5.35 -13.38
C ASP A 267 -0.07 4.66 -12.14
N ARG A 268 -0.09 5.33 -10.98
CA ARG A 268 0.40 4.78 -9.70
C ARG A 268 -0.72 4.38 -8.74
N ILE A 269 -1.98 4.56 -9.10
CA ILE A 269 -3.11 4.19 -8.22
C ILE A 269 -3.20 2.67 -8.10
N PHE A 270 -3.19 1.93 -9.20
CA PHE A 270 -3.17 0.47 -9.18
C PHE A 270 -1.80 -0.06 -8.76
N ARG A 271 -1.81 -1.01 -7.83
CA ARG A 271 -0.64 -1.77 -7.41
C ARG A 271 -0.49 -3.07 -8.22
N THR A 272 -1.63 -3.69 -8.57
CA THR A 272 -1.70 -4.89 -9.40
C THR A 272 -2.70 -4.69 -10.53
N LYS A 273 -2.54 -5.46 -11.62
CA LYS A 273 -3.66 -5.72 -12.52
C LYS A 273 -4.77 -6.46 -11.76
N PRO A 274 -6.02 -6.44 -12.25
CA PRO A 274 -7.05 -7.31 -11.69
C PRO A 274 -6.72 -8.78 -11.95
N TYR A 275 -7.14 -9.64 -11.03
CA TYR A 275 -7.02 -11.09 -11.17
C TYR A 275 -8.33 -11.75 -10.76
N LEU A 276 -8.70 -12.77 -11.54
CA LEU A 276 -9.94 -13.50 -11.40
C LEU A 276 -9.76 -14.68 -10.46
N GLN A 277 -10.74 -14.87 -9.59
CA GLN A 277 -10.76 -15.96 -8.60
C GLN A 277 -12.16 -16.56 -8.48
N LYS A 278 -12.23 -17.77 -7.95
CA LYS A 278 -13.48 -18.41 -7.50
C LYS A 278 -14.59 -18.39 -8.57
N PRO A 279 -14.37 -19.04 -9.73
CA PRO A 279 -15.36 -19.15 -10.80
C PRO A 279 -16.39 -20.25 -10.47
N ILE A 280 -17.23 -20.02 -9.44
CA ILE A 280 -18.18 -21.00 -8.88
C ILE A 280 -19.56 -20.36 -8.73
N ASP A 281 -20.61 -21.18 -8.65
CA ASP A 281 -21.99 -20.75 -8.36
C ASP A 281 -22.47 -19.63 -9.30
N ASN A 282 -22.19 -19.76 -10.58
CA ASN A 282 -22.51 -18.76 -11.61
C ASN A 282 -21.98 -17.36 -11.25
N GLY A 283 -20.80 -17.29 -10.68
CA GLY A 283 -20.17 -16.04 -10.30
C GLY A 283 -18.65 -16.12 -10.39
N ILE A 284 -18.02 -14.97 -10.25
CA ILE A 284 -16.57 -14.81 -10.26
C ILE A 284 -16.16 -13.66 -9.35
N THR A 285 -15.03 -13.78 -8.70
CA THR A 285 -14.46 -12.70 -7.92
C THR A 285 -13.36 -12.01 -8.71
N ILE A 286 -13.46 -10.69 -8.82
CA ILE A 286 -12.45 -9.82 -9.42
C ILE A 286 -11.71 -9.14 -8.28
N SER A 287 -10.41 -9.41 -8.19
CA SER A 287 -9.55 -8.90 -7.11
C SER A 287 -8.44 -8.02 -7.67
N TRP A 288 -8.05 -6.99 -6.94
CA TRP A 288 -6.88 -6.16 -7.24
C TRP A 288 -6.42 -5.40 -6.00
N LEU A 289 -5.22 -4.85 -6.07
CA LEU A 289 -4.67 -3.99 -5.03
C LEU A 289 -4.38 -2.60 -5.57
N THR A 290 -4.44 -1.61 -4.66
CA THR A 290 -4.06 -0.22 -4.93
C THR A 290 -2.93 0.24 -4.00
N ASN A 291 -2.13 1.21 -4.44
CA ASN A 291 -1.06 1.80 -3.63
C ASN A 291 -1.61 2.78 -2.58
N VAL A 292 -2.79 3.34 -2.82
CA VAL A 292 -3.45 4.36 -2.00
C VAL A 292 -4.85 3.89 -1.60
N PRO A 293 -5.43 4.42 -0.51
CA PRO A 293 -6.83 4.19 -0.18
C PRO A 293 -7.75 4.73 -1.27
N VAL A 294 -8.75 3.94 -1.66
CA VAL A 294 -9.64 4.30 -2.77
C VAL A 294 -11.11 3.98 -2.47
N HIS A 295 -12.01 4.61 -3.24
CA HIS A 295 -13.35 4.13 -3.52
C HIS A 295 -13.31 3.36 -4.84
N SER A 296 -13.66 2.09 -4.80
CA SER A 296 -13.56 1.17 -5.94
C SER A 296 -14.89 0.63 -6.39
N TRP A 297 -14.98 0.25 -7.68
CA TRP A 297 -16.10 -0.46 -8.27
C TRP A 297 -15.65 -1.26 -9.49
N VAL A 298 -16.50 -2.19 -9.92
CA VAL A 298 -16.33 -2.92 -11.18
C VAL A 298 -17.43 -2.48 -12.14
N GLU A 299 -17.06 -2.15 -13.37
CA GLU A 299 -17.97 -2.00 -14.49
C GLU A 299 -17.88 -3.25 -15.36
N TYR A 300 -19.03 -3.85 -15.71
CA TYR A 300 -19.07 -5.10 -16.45
C TYR A 300 -20.35 -5.23 -17.28
N GLY A 301 -20.35 -6.18 -18.22
CA GLY A 301 -21.50 -6.46 -19.06
C GLY A 301 -21.19 -7.49 -20.13
N LYS A 302 -22.16 -7.77 -21.00
CA LYS A 302 -22.06 -8.75 -22.07
C LYS A 302 -21.67 -8.10 -23.39
N ASN A 303 -21.08 -8.89 -24.30
CA ASN A 303 -20.83 -8.48 -25.68
C ASN A 303 -20.03 -7.18 -25.84
N GLY A 304 -19.04 -6.96 -24.97
CA GLY A 304 -18.21 -5.75 -24.98
C GLY A 304 -18.80 -4.55 -24.25
N ASN A 305 -20.05 -4.60 -23.79
CA ASN A 305 -20.68 -3.54 -23.03
C ASN A 305 -20.18 -3.53 -21.58
N LEU A 306 -20.25 -2.35 -20.93
CA LEU A 306 -19.95 -2.14 -19.51
C LEU A 306 -21.14 -1.40 -18.85
N ASP A 307 -22.34 -1.94 -19.04
CA ASP A 307 -23.60 -1.32 -18.67
C ASP A 307 -24.06 -1.61 -17.24
N GLN A 308 -23.33 -2.50 -16.54
CA GLN A 308 -23.58 -2.84 -15.16
C GLN A 308 -22.45 -2.34 -14.27
N LYS A 309 -22.78 -1.99 -13.01
CA LYS A 309 -21.83 -1.53 -12.01
C LYS A 309 -22.00 -2.31 -10.71
N LYS A 310 -20.93 -2.94 -10.24
CA LYS A 310 -20.87 -3.57 -8.90
C LYS A 310 -20.15 -2.66 -7.92
N GLN A 311 -20.81 -2.37 -6.81
CA GLN A 311 -20.28 -1.70 -5.63
C GLN A 311 -20.53 -2.59 -4.41
N LEU A 312 -19.74 -2.44 -3.37
CA LEU A 312 -19.87 -3.22 -2.15
C LEU A 312 -20.35 -2.34 -1.00
N TYR A 313 -21.26 -2.90 -0.20
CA TYR A 313 -21.81 -2.25 0.98
C TYR A 313 -21.71 -3.18 2.18
N VAL A 314 -21.40 -2.62 3.33
CA VAL A 314 -21.41 -3.31 4.63
C VAL A 314 -22.29 -2.47 5.56
N ASP A 315 -23.33 -3.05 6.08
CA ASP A 315 -24.28 -2.40 7.00
C ASP A 315 -24.78 -1.03 6.50
N GLY A 316 -25.03 -0.92 5.19
CA GLY A 316 -25.48 0.30 4.53
C GLY A 316 -24.38 1.30 4.18
N GLN A 317 -23.15 1.08 4.59
CA GLN A 317 -21.99 1.90 4.21
C GLN A 317 -21.27 1.30 3.01
N MET A 318 -20.86 2.17 2.08
CA MET A 318 -20.03 1.74 0.96
C MET A 318 -18.65 1.31 1.44
N LEU A 319 -18.22 0.10 1.08
CA LEU A 319 -16.87 -0.37 1.38
C LEU A 319 -15.86 0.42 0.55
N CYS A 320 -15.13 1.30 1.21
CA CYS A 320 -14.12 2.16 0.59
C CYS A 320 -13.01 2.49 1.60
N ASN A 321 -12.05 3.32 1.20
CA ASN A 321 -10.89 3.73 2.01
C ASN A 321 -9.97 2.55 2.38
N ASN A 322 -9.90 1.57 1.50
CA ASN A 322 -9.05 0.38 1.60
C ASN A 322 -8.14 0.24 0.37
N LYS A 323 -7.15 -0.66 0.45
CA LYS A 323 -6.14 -0.90 -0.60
C LYS A 323 -6.25 -2.29 -1.22
N THR A 324 -7.07 -3.19 -0.65
CA THR A 324 -7.30 -4.54 -1.17
C THR A 324 -8.77 -4.69 -1.51
N HIS A 325 -9.04 -5.22 -2.67
CA HIS A 325 -10.39 -5.23 -3.26
C HIS A 325 -10.75 -6.62 -3.78
N HIS A 326 -11.93 -7.12 -3.38
CA HIS A 326 -12.53 -8.38 -3.84
C HIS A 326 -13.99 -8.11 -4.18
N PHE A 327 -14.32 -8.12 -5.45
CA PHE A 327 -15.68 -7.85 -5.95
C PHE A 327 -16.28 -9.11 -6.54
N ARG A 328 -17.20 -9.72 -5.81
CA ARG A 328 -17.93 -10.88 -6.29
C ARG A 328 -19.04 -10.46 -7.24
N LEU A 329 -18.95 -10.89 -8.51
CA LEU A 329 -20.06 -10.87 -9.46
C LEU A 329 -20.83 -12.17 -9.33
N GLU A 330 -22.15 -12.08 -9.27
CA GLU A 330 -23.06 -13.21 -9.01
C GLU A 330 -24.17 -13.26 -10.05
N ASN A 331 -24.88 -14.39 -10.15
CA ASN A 331 -25.99 -14.57 -11.07
C ASN A 331 -25.62 -14.32 -12.54
N LEU A 332 -24.40 -14.65 -12.90
CA LEU A 332 -23.93 -14.57 -14.27
C LEU A 332 -24.49 -15.74 -15.09
N GLU A 333 -24.70 -15.53 -16.38
CA GLU A 333 -25.16 -16.58 -17.28
C GLU A 333 -24.01 -17.52 -17.65
N PRO A 334 -24.16 -18.84 -17.41
CA PRO A 334 -23.15 -19.82 -17.80
C PRO A 334 -22.88 -19.82 -19.31
N GLY A 335 -21.63 -19.96 -19.71
CA GLY A 335 -21.21 -20.02 -21.12
C GLY A 335 -21.20 -18.67 -21.83
N VAL A 336 -21.54 -17.56 -21.14
CA VAL A 336 -21.54 -16.23 -21.72
C VAL A 336 -20.23 -15.50 -21.40
N THR A 337 -19.68 -14.83 -22.40
CA THR A 337 -18.48 -13.98 -22.24
C THR A 337 -18.89 -12.61 -21.72
N TYR A 338 -18.30 -12.22 -20.60
CA TYR A 338 -18.45 -10.92 -19.98
C TYR A 338 -17.20 -10.07 -20.20
N SER A 339 -17.40 -8.80 -20.46
CA SER A 339 -16.34 -7.77 -20.41
C SER A 339 -16.38 -7.07 -19.06
N TYR A 340 -15.22 -6.67 -18.54
CA TYR A 340 -15.14 -5.92 -17.30
C TYR A 340 -13.93 -5.00 -17.27
N ARG A 341 -14.01 -3.95 -16.44
CA ARG A 341 -12.86 -3.17 -15.97
C ARG A 341 -13.00 -2.85 -14.49
N VAL A 342 -11.88 -2.66 -13.82
CA VAL A 342 -11.86 -2.16 -12.44
C VAL A 342 -11.60 -0.66 -12.43
N CYS A 343 -12.26 0.02 -11.51
CA CYS A 343 -12.19 1.46 -11.36
C CYS A 343 -11.84 1.77 -9.90
N SER A 344 -10.90 2.71 -9.68
CA SER A 344 -10.47 3.10 -8.33
C SER A 344 -10.24 4.59 -8.26
N ARG A 345 -11.03 5.29 -7.43
CA ARG A 345 -10.91 6.72 -7.16
C ARG A 345 -10.17 6.93 -5.84
N GLU A 346 -9.01 7.57 -5.89
CA GLU A 346 -8.22 7.87 -4.70
C GLU A 346 -9.01 8.69 -3.68
N ILE A 347 -8.87 8.34 -2.40
CA ILE A 347 -9.36 9.11 -1.27
C ILE A 347 -8.16 9.78 -0.60
N THR A 348 -8.04 11.09 -0.76
CA THR A 348 -6.95 11.87 -0.18
C THR A 348 -7.26 12.36 1.24
N LEU A 349 -8.53 12.49 1.59
CA LEU A 349 -9.01 12.83 2.94
C LEU A 349 -10.29 12.06 3.26
N TYR A 350 -10.35 11.44 4.44
CA TYR A 350 -11.55 10.78 4.95
C TYR A 350 -11.78 11.12 6.43
N GLN A 351 -12.52 12.20 6.68
CA GLN A 351 -12.88 12.67 8.03
C GLN A 351 -14.39 12.57 8.24
N ALA A 352 -14.87 12.73 9.47
CA ALA A 352 -16.27 12.57 9.84
C ALA A 352 -17.23 13.33 8.92
N TYR A 353 -16.97 14.60 8.62
CA TYR A 353 -17.85 15.46 7.80
C TYR A 353 -17.19 15.97 6.51
N LYS A 354 -15.94 15.53 6.20
CA LYS A 354 -15.21 15.98 5.01
C LYS A 354 -14.52 14.80 4.34
N LYS A 355 -14.71 14.66 3.02
CA LYS A 355 -14.00 13.71 2.17
C LYS A 355 -13.45 14.48 0.98
N GLU A 356 -12.21 14.19 0.61
CA GLU A 356 -11.59 14.72 -0.60
C GLU A 356 -11.06 13.56 -1.45
N PHE A 357 -11.05 13.76 -2.77
CA PHE A 357 -10.73 12.71 -3.72
C PHE A 357 -9.63 13.17 -4.66
N GLY A 358 -8.69 12.26 -4.92
CA GLY A 358 -7.72 12.36 -5.98
C GLY A 358 -8.31 12.01 -7.35
N TYR A 359 -7.50 11.38 -8.18
CA TYR A 359 -7.89 10.93 -9.51
C TYR A 359 -8.62 9.58 -9.47
N THR A 360 -9.30 9.29 -10.58
CA THR A 360 -9.87 7.97 -10.84
C THR A 360 -9.01 7.26 -11.87
N ALA A 361 -8.52 6.07 -11.52
CA ALA A 361 -7.85 5.16 -12.43
C ALA A 361 -8.84 4.11 -12.94
N TYR A 362 -8.69 3.76 -14.22
CA TYR A 362 -9.43 2.71 -14.90
C TYR A 362 -8.43 1.68 -15.44
N SER A 363 -8.73 0.39 -15.25
CA SER A 363 -7.95 -0.65 -15.93
C SER A 363 -8.29 -0.71 -17.42
N ASP A 364 -7.52 -1.48 -18.17
CA ASP A 364 -7.94 -1.98 -19.48
C ASP A 364 -9.25 -2.78 -19.33
N ILE A 365 -9.93 -3.01 -20.47
CA ILE A 365 -11.11 -3.87 -20.54
C ILE A 365 -10.64 -5.29 -20.76
N TYR A 366 -11.03 -6.18 -19.88
CA TYR A 366 -10.74 -7.62 -19.95
C TYR A 366 -12.02 -8.42 -20.14
N THR A 367 -11.86 -9.69 -20.46
CA THR A 367 -13.00 -10.62 -20.66
C THR A 367 -12.79 -11.90 -19.89
N PHE A 368 -13.87 -12.52 -19.45
CA PHE A 368 -13.89 -13.87 -18.93
C PHE A 368 -15.17 -14.60 -19.39
N THR A 369 -15.14 -15.94 -19.35
CA THR A 369 -16.29 -16.79 -19.64
C THR A 369 -16.40 -17.84 -18.54
N LEU A 370 -17.59 -17.98 -17.93
CA LEU A 370 -17.87 -19.07 -17.00
C LEU A 370 -18.21 -20.34 -17.78
N PRO A 371 -18.00 -21.53 -17.18
CA PRO A 371 -18.34 -22.78 -17.83
C PRO A 371 -19.84 -22.83 -18.13
N SER A 372 -20.21 -23.44 -19.26
CA SER A 372 -21.61 -23.72 -19.59
C SER A 372 -22.20 -24.76 -18.64
N THR A 373 -23.53 -24.78 -18.53
CA THR A 373 -24.23 -25.83 -17.76
C THR A 373 -24.09 -27.18 -18.43
N GLY A 374 -23.95 -28.25 -17.65
CA GLY A 374 -23.81 -29.62 -18.16
C GLY A 374 -22.34 -29.99 -18.42
N THR A 375 -22.08 -30.66 -19.55
CA THR A 375 -20.73 -31.09 -19.93
C THR A 375 -19.93 -29.90 -20.44
N SER A 376 -18.81 -29.62 -19.79
CA SER A 376 -17.91 -28.54 -20.19
C SER A 376 -16.52 -29.07 -20.47
N ASP A 377 -16.03 -28.82 -21.68
CA ASP A 377 -14.61 -28.98 -21.99
C ASP A 377 -13.80 -27.93 -21.27
N PHE A 378 -12.61 -28.29 -20.84
CA PHE A 378 -11.66 -27.35 -20.25
C PHE A 378 -10.21 -27.78 -20.43
N THR A 379 -9.32 -26.81 -20.26
CA THR A 379 -7.89 -27.04 -20.03
C THR A 379 -7.48 -26.27 -18.78
N ALA A 380 -6.96 -26.98 -17.79
CA ALA A 380 -6.39 -26.37 -16.58
C ALA A 380 -4.88 -26.60 -16.54
N LEU A 381 -4.15 -25.58 -16.12
CA LEU A 381 -2.73 -25.68 -15.83
C LEU A 381 -2.51 -25.80 -14.32
N VAL A 382 -1.57 -26.64 -13.90
CA VAL A 382 -1.18 -26.78 -12.50
C VAL A 382 0.32 -26.59 -12.36
N PHE A 383 0.72 -25.65 -11.50
CA PHE A 383 2.10 -25.41 -11.11
C PHE A 383 2.24 -25.63 -9.61
N ASN A 384 3.30 -26.31 -9.20
CA ASN A 384 3.66 -26.51 -7.80
C ASN A 384 5.14 -26.28 -7.58
N ASP A 385 5.52 -26.03 -6.33
CA ASP A 385 6.92 -25.94 -5.91
C ASP A 385 7.75 -24.94 -6.75
N VAL A 386 7.17 -23.76 -7.01
CA VAL A 386 7.86 -22.69 -7.78
C VAL A 386 9.05 -22.12 -7.01
N HIS A 387 8.94 -22.02 -5.68
CA HIS A 387 10.01 -21.58 -4.76
C HIS A 387 10.81 -20.36 -5.25
N LYS A 388 10.12 -19.27 -5.60
CA LYS A 388 10.74 -18.01 -6.08
C LYS A 388 11.53 -18.14 -7.40
N ASN A 389 11.48 -19.29 -8.08
CA ASN A 389 12.13 -19.45 -9.37
C ASN A 389 11.27 -18.88 -10.50
N PHE A 390 11.26 -17.57 -10.61
CA PHE A 390 10.48 -16.87 -11.64
C PHE A 390 11.03 -17.08 -13.05
N ASP A 391 12.34 -17.31 -13.21
CA ASP A 391 12.95 -17.66 -14.50
C ASP A 391 12.38 -18.96 -15.05
N LEU A 392 12.10 -19.93 -14.17
CA LEU A 392 11.39 -21.17 -14.53
C LEU A 392 9.96 -20.85 -15.03
N MET A 393 9.24 -20.00 -14.32
CA MET A 393 7.89 -19.63 -14.68
C MET A 393 7.82 -18.84 -15.99
N GLU A 394 8.80 -18.00 -16.27
CA GLU A 394 8.94 -17.32 -17.59
C GLU A 394 9.18 -18.31 -18.74
N LYS A 395 9.94 -19.39 -18.49
CA LYS A 395 10.10 -20.47 -19.49
C LYS A 395 8.79 -21.16 -19.80
N PHE A 396 7.98 -21.49 -18.77
CA PHE A 396 6.64 -22.04 -18.99
C PHE A 396 5.70 -21.05 -19.69
N ALA A 397 5.76 -19.77 -19.38
CA ALA A 397 4.97 -18.75 -20.08
C ALA A 397 5.34 -18.68 -21.58
N ARG A 398 6.63 -18.78 -21.91
CA ARG A 398 7.09 -18.88 -23.31
C ARG A 398 6.58 -20.13 -23.98
N LEU A 399 6.69 -21.30 -23.33
CA LEU A 399 6.17 -22.57 -23.83
C LEU A 399 4.67 -22.52 -24.12
N ILE A 400 3.87 -21.94 -23.20
CA ILE A 400 2.43 -21.75 -23.37
C ILE A 400 2.15 -20.93 -24.63
N LYS A 401 2.91 -19.84 -24.84
CA LYS A 401 2.77 -18.97 -26.00
C LYS A 401 3.21 -19.65 -27.30
N GLU A 402 4.35 -20.33 -27.32
CA GLU A 402 4.92 -21.00 -28.50
C GLU A 402 4.02 -22.15 -28.98
N LYS A 403 3.43 -22.90 -28.03
CA LYS A 403 2.50 -23.99 -28.35
C LYS A 403 1.05 -23.52 -28.56
N ASP A 404 0.79 -22.20 -28.47
CA ASP A 404 -0.56 -21.59 -28.50
C ASP A 404 -1.54 -22.34 -27.56
N LEU A 405 -1.06 -22.74 -26.38
CA LEU A 405 -1.83 -23.54 -25.43
C LEU A 405 -2.92 -22.67 -24.82
N LYS A 406 -4.17 -22.99 -25.14
CA LYS A 406 -5.35 -22.34 -24.54
C LYS A 406 -5.70 -23.05 -23.25
N TYR A 407 -6.03 -22.28 -22.22
CA TYR A 407 -6.45 -22.81 -20.93
C TYR A 407 -7.55 -21.91 -20.34
N ASP A 408 -8.34 -22.50 -19.46
CA ASP A 408 -9.50 -21.84 -18.86
C ASP A 408 -9.21 -21.35 -17.44
N PHE A 409 -8.33 -22.01 -16.69
CA PHE A 409 -7.94 -21.62 -15.34
C PHE A 409 -6.59 -22.25 -14.93
N VAL A 410 -6.01 -21.73 -13.85
CA VAL A 410 -4.70 -22.13 -13.35
C VAL A 410 -4.78 -22.46 -11.86
N PHE A 411 -4.14 -23.57 -11.45
CA PHE A 411 -3.84 -23.89 -10.06
C PHE A 411 -2.38 -23.59 -9.75
N TYR A 412 -2.14 -22.80 -8.73
CA TYR A 412 -0.89 -22.72 -8.01
C TYR A 412 -1.01 -23.60 -6.76
N ASN A 413 -0.48 -24.83 -6.85
CA ASN A 413 -0.72 -25.90 -5.89
C ASN A 413 0.35 -25.95 -4.79
N GLY A 414 0.58 -24.83 -4.11
CA GLY A 414 1.45 -24.69 -2.96
C GLY A 414 2.92 -24.46 -3.31
N ASP A 415 3.63 -23.92 -2.33
CA ASP A 415 5.04 -23.54 -2.37
C ASP A 415 5.38 -22.61 -3.55
N VAL A 416 4.51 -21.60 -3.75
CA VAL A 416 4.63 -20.59 -4.81
C VAL A 416 4.86 -19.17 -4.25
N ILE A 417 4.41 -18.92 -3.00
CA ILE A 417 4.65 -17.68 -2.24
C ILE A 417 5.41 -18.04 -0.96
N ASP A 418 6.69 -18.29 -1.13
CA ASP A 418 7.55 -18.81 -0.06
C ASP A 418 7.74 -17.85 1.11
N ASP A 419 7.53 -18.39 2.32
CA ASP A 419 7.90 -17.75 3.58
C ASP A 419 7.54 -16.26 3.62
N PRO A 420 6.25 -15.90 3.40
CA PRO A 420 5.83 -14.51 3.23
C PRO A 420 6.09 -13.70 4.50
N LYS A 421 7.02 -12.73 4.44
CA LYS A 421 7.40 -11.92 5.60
C LYS A 421 6.50 -10.69 5.78
N ASP A 422 6.04 -10.11 4.67
CA ASP A 422 5.19 -8.93 4.61
C ASP A 422 4.32 -8.93 3.34
N GLN A 423 3.38 -8.00 3.28
CA GLN A 423 2.47 -7.88 2.13
C GLN A 423 3.23 -7.52 0.84
N ASP A 424 4.28 -6.71 0.92
CA ASP A 424 5.01 -6.24 -0.26
C ASP A 424 5.70 -7.40 -0.97
N GLN A 425 6.35 -8.27 -0.20
CA GLN A 425 6.97 -9.47 -0.74
C GLN A 425 5.92 -10.42 -1.34
N ALA A 426 4.85 -10.71 -0.61
CA ALA A 426 3.79 -11.61 -1.08
C ALA A 426 3.13 -11.10 -2.37
N VAL A 427 2.82 -9.80 -2.44
CA VAL A 427 2.26 -9.16 -3.63
C VAL A 427 3.27 -9.14 -4.78
N GLY A 428 4.56 -8.96 -4.49
CA GLY A 428 5.63 -9.06 -5.50
C GLY A 428 5.62 -10.42 -6.21
N PHE A 429 5.55 -11.50 -5.46
CA PHE A 429 5.46 -12.86 -6.02
C PHE A 429 4.16 -13.08 -6.78
N MET A 430 3.03 -12.72 -6.15
CA MET A 430 1.71 -12.85 -6.76
C MET A 430 1.60 -12.12 -8.10
N LYS A 431 2.20 -10.93 -8.25
CA LYS A 431 2.20 -10.17 -9.51
C LYS A 431 2.82 -10.97 -10.65
N VAL A 432 4.01 -11.54 -10.45
CA VAL A 432 4.69 -12.34 -11.47
C VAL A 432 3.84 -13.56 -11.84
N LEU A 433 3.33 -14.27 -10.85
CA LEU A 433 2.49 -15.46 -11.09
C LEU A 433 1.19 -15.10 -11.84
N ASN A 434 0.53 -13.99 -11.47
CA ASN A 434 -0.67 -13.52 -12.16
C ASN A 434 -0.39 -13.11 -13.62
N GLU A 435 0.73 -12.48 -13.90
CA GLU A 435 1.13 -12.11 -15.26
C GLU A 435 1.35 -13.34 -16.13
N ILE A 436 1.98 -14.38 -15.61
CA ILE A 436 2.21 -15.65 -16.30
C ILE A 436 0.90 -16.39 -16.56
N ALA A 437 0.00 -16.41 -15.57
CA ALA A 437 -1.31 -17.02 -15.69
C ALA A 437 -2.31 -16.20 -16.52
N ILE A 438 -1.98 -14.99 -16.95
CA ILE A 438 -2.91 -14.03 -17.54
C ILE A 438 -4.18 -13.93 -16.69
N ALA A 439 -3.99 -13.75 -15.38
CA ALA A 439 -5.02 -13.87 -14.36
C ALA A 439 -6.16 -12.85 -14.49
N GLU A 440 -6.00 -11.83 -15.29
CA GLU A 440 -7.05 -10.90 -15.67
C GLU A 440 -8.08 -11.49 -16.67
N LYS A 441 -7.81 -12.71 -17.22
CA LYS A 441 -8.70 -13.42 -18.15
C LYS A 441 -9.01 -14.84 -17.72
N ALA A 442 -8.02 -15.52 -17.12
CA ALA A 442 -8.16 -16.90 -16.63
C ALA A 442 -8.15 -16.91 -15.10
N PRO A 443 -9.18 -17.47 -14.43
CA PRO A 443 -9.19 -17.55 -12.97
C PRO A 443 -8.00 -18.34 -12.42
N VAL A 444 -7.48 -17.86 -11.28
CA VAL A 444 -6.38 -18.51 -10.57
C VAL A 444 -6.85 -19.03 -9.21
N PHE A 445 -6.41 -20.24 -8.87
CA PHE A 445 -6.58 -20.86 -7.55
C PHE A 445 -5.22 -20.93 -6.87
N TYR A 446 -5.07 -20.16 -5.79
CA TYR A 446 -3.89 -20.23 -4.94
C TYR A 446 -4.14 -21.21 -3.81
N MET A 447 -3.48 -22.35 -3.84
CA MET A 447 -3.54 -23.36 -2.79
C MET A 447 -2.31 -23.19 -1.89
N ARG A 448 -2.50 -23.48 -0.62
CA ARG A 448 -1.45 -23.35 0.37
C ARG A 448 -0.60 -24.62 0.42
N GLY A 449 0.73 -24.47 0.28
CA GLY A 449 1.71 -25.47 0.64
C GLY A 449 2.26 -25.20 2.06
N ASN A 450 3.32 -25.91 2.43
CA ASN A 450 3.92 -25.73 3.75
C ASN A 450 4.84 -24.48 3.83
N HIS A 451 5.27 -23.89 2.72
CA HIS A 451 6.00 -22.63 2.73
C HIS A 451 5.09 -21.40 2.86
N GLU A 452 3.83 -21.45 2.44
CA GLU A 452 2.87 -20.35 2.62
C GLU A 452 2.44 -20.14 4.08
N ILE A 453 2.64 -21.13 4.97
CA ILE A 453 2.24 -21.04 6.38
C ILE A 453 3.36 -20.56 7.31
N ARG A 454 4.54 -20.36 6.78
CA ARG A 454 5.72 -19.89 7.52
C ARG A 454 5.80 -18.37 7.46
N ASN A 455 6.50 -17.78 8.43
CA ASN A 455 6.80 -16.36 8.51
C ASN A 455 5.59 -15.44 8.84
N ALA A 456 5.87 -14.16 9.07
CA ALA A 456 4.97 -13.20 9.72
C ALA A 456 3.69 -12.87 8.92
N TYR A 457 3.72 -12.94 7.59
CA TYR A 457 2.57 -12.60 6.75
C TYR A 457 1.76 -13.83 6.29
N SER A 458 2.03 -15.02 6.78
CA SER A 458 1.34 -16.27 6.37
C SER A 458 -0.20 -16.16 6.49
N ILE A 459 -0.71 -15.67 7.61
CA ILE A 459 -2.15 -15.41 7.79
C ILE A 459 -2.63 -14.26 6.91
N GLY A 460 -1.78 -13.26 6.67
CA GLY A 460 -2.05 -12.11 5.82
C GLY A 460 -2.37 -12.46 4.36
N LEU A 461 -1.88 -13.60 3.87
CA LEU A 461 -2.22 -14.11 2.52
C LEU A 461 -3.74 -14.25 2.30
N ARG A 462 -4.52 -14.49 3.37
CA ARG A 462 -5.98 -14.55 3.30
C ARG A 462 -6.63 -13.23 2.83
N SER A 463 -5.93 -12.11 2.98
CA SER A 463 -6.39 -10.82 2.47
C SER A 463 -6.17 -10.63 0.97
N LEU A 464 -5.37 -11.50 0.34
CA LEU A 464 -5.05 -11.43 -1.09
C LEU A 464 -5.91 -12.37 -1.93
N PHE A 465 -6.49 -13.42 -1.30
CA PHE A 465 -7.21 -14.48 -2.01
C PHE A 465 -8.63 -14.67 -1.49
N ASP A 466 -9.59 -14.84 -2.42
CA ASP A 466 -10.97 -15.20 -2.09
C ASP A 466 -11.12 -16.73 -2.10
N TYR A 467 -10.84 -17.34 -0.96
CA TYR A 467 -10.95 -18.78 -0.77
C TYR A 467 -12.41 -19.26 -0.80
N ILE A 468 -12.63 -20.52 -1.27
CA ILE A 468 -13.94 -21.15 -1.28
C ILE A 468 -14.46 -21.28 0.15
N ASN A 469 -15.66 -20.74 0.41
CA ASN A 469 -16.28 -20.70 1.74
C ASN A 469 -15.39 -20.06 2.83
N GLY A 470 -14.40 -19.26 2.45
CA GLY A 470 -13.46 -18.64 3.37
C GLY A 470 -12.48 -19.62 4.01
N THR A 471 -12.31 -20.84 3.49
CA THR A 471 -11.36 -21.85 3.97
C THR A 471 -10.29 -22.12 2.91
N THR A 472 -9.10 -22.54 3.33
CA THR A 472 -7.99 -22.89 2.43
C THR A 472 -8.20 -24.23 1.71
N TYR A 473 -9.32 -24.89 1.98
CA TYR A 473 -9.77 -26.12 1.35
C TYR A 473 -11.23 -25.98 0.90
N GLY A 474 -11.67 -26.82 -0.03
CA GLY A 474 -13.04 -26.75 -0.53
C GLY A 474 -13.25 -27.59 -1.78
N ALA A 475 -14.42 -27.47 -2.38
CA ALA A 475 -14.73 -28.14 -3.64
C ALA A 475 -15.55 -27.23 -4.55
N PHE A 476 -15.36 -27.37 -5.86
CA PHE A 476 -16.16 -26.68 -6.86
C PHE A 476 -16.38 -27.56 -8.09
N SER A 477 -17.36 -27.20 -8.89
CA SER A 477 -17.62 -27.87 -10.17
C SER A 477 -17.26 -26.93 -11.33
N TRP A 478 -16.56 -27.48 -12.32
CA TRP A 478 -16.42 -26.87 -13.63
C TRP A 478 -17.18 -27.74 -14.64
N GLY A 479 -18.34 -27.25 -15.05
CA GLY A 479 -19.29 -28.08 -15.79
C GLY A 479 -19.68 -29.34 -15.00
N ASP A 480 -19.42 -30.50 -15.56
CA ASP A 480 -19.67 -31.80 -14.95
C ASP A 480 -18.44 -32.46 -14.29
N THR A 481 -17.37 -31.68 -14.10
CA THR A 481 -16.17 -32.12 -13.39
C THR A 481 -16.14 -31.54 -11.99
N ARG A 482 -15.89 -32.35 -10.97
CA ARG A 482 -15.75 -31.96 -9.57
C ARG A 482 -14.29 -31.89 -9.16
N PHE A 483 -13.85 -30.75 -8.67
CA PHE A 483 -12.54 -30.53 -8.07
C PHE A 483 -12.68 -30.48 -6.55
N VAL A 484 -11.87 -31.27 -5.86
CA VAL A 484 -11.76 -31.26 -4.39
C VAL A 484 -10.34 -30.81 -4.05
N MET A 485 -10.22 -29.73 -3.30
CA MET A 485 -8.96 -29.13 -2.89
C MET A 485 -8.77 -29.32 -1.40
N LEU A 486 -7.61 -29.82 -0.96
CA LEU A 486 -7.27 -30.02 0.43
C LEU A 486 -6.00 -29.26 0.80
N ASP A 487 -5.96 -28.78 2.04
CA ASP A 487 -4.82 -28.12 2.66
C ASP A 487 -4.18 -29.05 3.69
N CYS A 488 -3.04 -29.62 3.35
CA CYS A 488 -2.35 -30.58 4.22
C CYS A 488 -1.72 -29.91 5.47
N GLY A 489 -1.64 -28.58 5.51
CA GLY A 489 -0.92 -27.83 6.53
C GLY A 489 0.60 -28.02 6.40
N GLU A 490 1.26 -28.23 7.53
CA GLU A 490 2.72 -28.36 7.59
C GLU A 490 3.17 -29.83 7.48
N ASP A 491 4.41 -30.04 7.00
CA ASP A 491 5.08 -31.33 6.86
C ASP A 491 5.70 -31.88 8.15
N LYS A 492 5.55 -31.15 9.27
CA LYS A 492 6.03 -31.49 10.61
C LYS A 492 4.88 -31.48 11.61
N SER A 493 5.08 -32.18 12.73
CA SER A 493 4.15 -32.17 13.86
C SER A 493 3.99 -30.78 14.46
N ASP A 494 2.78 -30.43 14.88
CA ASP A 494 2.50 -29.18 15.62
C ASP A 494 3.32 -29.04 16.90
N SER A 495 3.78 -30.16 17.48
CA SER A 495 4.67 -30.19 18.64
C SER A 495 6.13 -29.87 18.32
N THR A 496 6.49 -29.68 17.04
CA THR A 496 7.86 -29.35 16.65
C THR A 496 8.24 -27.98 17.23
N TRP A 497 9.40 -27.92 17.88
CA TRP A 497 9.85 -26.76 18.65
C TRP A 497 9.86 -25.44 17.85
N VAL A 498 10.10 -25.50 16.55
CA VAL A 498 10.14 -24.30 15.65
C VAL A 498 8.79 -23.57 15.55
N TYR A 499 7.69 -24.18 15.95
CA TYR A 499 6.36 -23.55 15.90
C TYR A 499 5.95 -22.91 17.22
N TYR A 500 6.70 -23.10 18.30
CA TYR A 500 6.44 -22.47 19.60
C TYR A 500 5.00 -22.67 20.12
N GLY A 501 4.29 -23.74 19.68
CA GLY A 501 2.90 -23.99 20.04
C GLY A 501 1.87 -23.04 19.37
N LEU A 502 2.23 -22.39 18.27
CA LEU A 502 1.37 -21.44 17.56
C LEU A 502 0.59 -22.04 16.38
N ASN A 503 0.68 -23.36 16.17
CA ASN A 503 -0.01 -24.09 15.10
C ASN A 503 -0.95 -25.14 15.67
N ASP A 504 -2.05 -25.40 14.97
CA ASP A 504 -2.97 -26.52 15.20
C ASP A 504 -3.45 -27.09 13.86
N PHE A 505 -2.51 -27.64 13.10
CA PHE A 505 -2.82 -28.31 11.83
C PHE A 505 -3.49 -29.66 12.05
N ASN A 506 -3.39 -30.21 13.24
CA ASN A 506 -4.12 -31.42 13.60
C ASN A 506 -5.63 -31.17 13.54
N GLN A 507 -6.13 -30.08 14.16
CA GLN A 507 -7.54 -29.69 14.07
C GLN A 507 -7.96 -29.35 12.63
N LEU A 508 -7.11 -28.61 11.88
CA LEU A 508 -7.37 -28.30 10.47
C LEU A 508 -7.60 -29.58 9.64
N ARG A 509 -6.85 -30.65 9.91
CA ARG A 509 -7.01 -31.95 9.21
C ARG A 509 -8.27 -32.68 9.66
N ASP A 510 -8.67 -32.59 10.92
CA ASP A 510 -9.94 -33.15 11.43
C ASP A 510 -11.15 -32.46 10.81
N ASP A 511 -11.10 -31.11 10.69
CA ASP A 511 -12.15 -30.34 10.00
C ASP A 511 -12.29 -30.77 8.53
N GLN A 512 -11.17 -31.05 7.87
CA GLN A 512 -11.15 -31.53 6.49
C GLN A 512 -11.59 -32.99 6.37
N ALA A 513 -11.35 -33.84 7.36
CA ALA A 513 -11.92 -35.18 7.40
C ALA A 513 -13.46 -35.14 7.44
N ALA A 514 -14.03 -34.22 8.23
CA ALA A 514 -15.48 -34.00 8.26
C ALA A 514 -16.00 -33.43 6.93
N PHE A 515 -15.27 -32.46 6.34
CA PHE A 515 -15.56 -31.92 5.02
C PHE A 515 -15.55 -33.00 3.93
N LEU A 516 -14.52 -33.84 3.87
CA LEU A 516 -14.39 -34.93 2.88
C LEU A 516 -15.54 -35.91 2.96
N LYS A 517 -15.91 -36.37 4.16
CA LYS A 517 -17.06 -37.25 4.36
C LYS A 517 -18.35 -36.66 3.80
N LYS A 518 -18.57 -35.35 4.06
CA LYS A 518 -19.74 -34.62 3.56
C LYS A 518 -19.69 -34.45 2.04
N GLU A 519 -18.53 -34.08 1.51
CA GLU A 519 -18.33 -33.87 0.06
C GLU A 519 -18.57 -35.16 -0.73
N LEU A 520 -17.94 -36.27 -0.36
CA LEU A 520 -18.09 -37.55 -1.03
C LEU A 520 -19.54 -38.09 -1.00
N ALA A 521 -20.28 -37.80 0.08
CA ALA A 521 -21.70 -38.10 0.20
C ALA A 521 -22.60 -37.13 -0.60
N GLY A 522 -22.08 -35.99 -1.02
CA GLY A 522 -22.80 -34.90 -1.65
C GLY A 522 -23.33 -35.22 -3.05
N LYS A 523 -24.42 -34.54 -3.46
CA LYS A 523 -25.04 -34.72 -4.77
C LYS A 523 -24.13 -34.30 -5.90
N GLU A 524 -23.40 -33.18 -5.74
CA GLU A 524 -22.52 -32.64 -6.77
C GLU A 524 -21.34 -33.57 -7.05
N PHE A 525 -20.74 -34.13 -5.99
CA PHE A 525 -19.68 -35.14 -6.16
C PHE A 525 -20.18 -36.40 -6.86
N LYS A 526 -21.35 -36.93 -6.45
CA LYS A 526 -21.93 -38.15 -7.04
C LYS A 526 -22.33 -37.97 -8.50
N LYS A 527 -22.82 -36.80 -8.88
CA LYS A 527 -23.25 -36.51 -10.26
C LYS A 527 -22.09 -36.25 -11.21
N ALA A 528 -20.94 -35.81 -10.68
CA ALA A 528 -19.79 -35.44 -11.48
C ALA A 528 -19.29 -36.63 -12.32
N THR A 529 -19.03 -36.39 -13.60
CA THR A 529 -18.51 -37.42 -14.54
C THR A 529 -17.01 -37.62 -14.36
N LYS A 530 -16.30 -36.57 -13.92
CA LYS A 530 -14.89 -36.60 -13.55
C LYS A 530 -14.69 -35.97 -12.17
N LYS A 531 -13.76 -36.52 -11.39
CA LYS A 531 -13.47 -36.13 -10.02
C LYS A 531 -11.97 -36.01 -9.83
N ILE A 532 -11.51 -34.83 -9.46
CA ILE A 532 -10.09 -34.50 -9.38
C ILE A 532 -9.79 -34.04 -7.94
N LEU A 533 -8.79 -34.68 -7.33
CA LEU A 533 -8.28 -34.30 -6.01
C LEU A 533 -6.99 -33.51 -6.17
N ILE A 534 -6.90 -32.36 -5.55
CA ILE A 534 -5.70 -31.50 -5.58
C ILE A 534 -5.29 -31.17 -4.16
N HIS A 535 -4.03 -31.38 -3.82
CA HIS A 535 -3.42 -31.00 -2.56
C HIS A 535 -1.91 -30.92 -2.70
N HIS A 536 -1.23 -30.18 -1.84
CA HIS A 536 0.20 -29.96 -1.99
C HIS A 536 1.04 -31.17 -1.53
N ILE A 537 0.95 -31.55 -0.26
CA ILE A 537 1.75 -32.64 0.31
C ILE A 537 1.15 -34.00 -0.07
N PRO A 538 1.90 -34.93 -0.70
CA PRO A 538 1.36 -36.24 -1.10
C PRO A 538 0.84 -37.04 0.08
N ILE A 539 -0.39 -37.56 -0.04
CA ILE A 539 -0.99 -38.50 0.91
C ILE A 539 -0.46 -39.91 0.66
N TYR A 540 -0.36 -40.27 -0.60
CA TYR A 540 0.14 -41.58 -1.08
C TYR A 540 1.48 -41.43 -1.78
N GLY A 541 2.33 -42.44 -1.70
CA GLY A 541 3.66 -42.44 -2.33
C GLY A 541 4.68 -41.59 -1.56
N ASN A 542 4.38 -41.18 -0.34
CA ASN A 542 5.34 -40.56 0.56
C ASN A 542 6.34 -41.61 1.10
N ARG A 543 7.46 -41.12 1.64
CA ARG A 543 8.49 -42.00 2.19
C ARG A 543 7.92 -42.88 3.30
N GLU A 544 8.14 -44.19 3.20
CA GLU A 544 7.69 -45.16 4.19
C GLU A 544 8.23 -44.83 5.60
N GLY A 545 7.35 -44.81 6.62
CA GLY A 545 7.72 -44.44 7.98
C GLY A 545 7.90 -42.95 8.26
N GLY A 546 7.62 -42.06 7.29
CA GLY A 546 7.63 -40.60 7.46
C GLY A 546 6.36 -40.07 8.14
N TYR A 547 6.43 -38.85 8.65
CA TYR A 547 5.25 -38.13 9.21
C TYR A 547 4.23 -37.86 8.09
N ASN A 548 3.07 -38.51 8.14
CA ASN A 548 2.00 -38.37 7.16
C ASN A 548 0.62 -38.35 7.83
N PRO A 549 0.29 -37.29 8.58
CA PRO A 549 -0.97 -37.18 9.32
C PRO A 549 -2.18 -37.12 8.40
N CYS A 550 -2.03 -36.72 7.17
CA CYS A 550 -3.12 -36.71 6.19
C CYS A 550 -3.56 -38.15 5.83
N LEU A 551 -2.63 -39.08 5.70
CA LEU A 551 -2.94 -40.48 5.48
C LEU A 551 -3.63 -41.08 6.72
N GLU A 552 -3.15 -40.78 7.92
CA GLU A 552 -3.76 -41.25 9.17
C GLU A 552 -5.21 -40.79 9.33
N LYS A 553 -5.53 -39.53 8.95
CA LYS A 553 -6.85 -38.93 9.15
C LYS A 553 -7.81 -39.11 7.96
N TRP A 554 -7.27 -39.17 6.75
CA TRP A 554 -8.07 -39.18 5.51
C TRP A 554 -7.98 -40.50 4.73
N GLY A 555 -7.01 -41.36 5.06
CA GLY A 555 -6.76 -42.62 4.31
C GLY A 555 -7.98 -43.47 4.20
N ASP A 556 -8.68 -43.78 5.31
CA ASP A 556 -9.91 -44.59 5.29
C ASP A 556 -11.04 -43.91 4.53
N ILE A 557 -11.14 -42.59 4.54
CA ILE A 557 -12.16 -41.82 3.80
C ILE A 557 -11.89 -41.89 2.30
N LEU A 558 -10.62 -41.90 1.90
CA LEU A 558 -10.17 -41.90 0.52
C LEU A 558 -10.03 -43.31 -0.06
N ALA A 559 -10.00 -44.35 0.78
CA ALA A 559 -9.76 -45.74 0.34
C ALA A 559 -10.71 -46.22 -0.75
N ASP A 560 -12.00 -45.84 -0.67
CA ASP A 560 -13.03 -46.18 -1.67
C ASP A 560 -13.49 -44.96 -2.49
N ALA A 561 -12.84 -43.79 -2.36
CA ALA A 561 -13.25 -42.59 -3.05
C ALA A 561 -12.97 -42.72 -4.58
N PRO A 562 -13.98 -42.46 -5.44
CA PRO A 562 -13.87 -42.66 -6.89
C PRO A 562 -13.28 -41.43 -7.58
N PHE A 563 -12.07 -40.98 -7.17
CA PHE A 563 -11.35 -39.95 -7.89
C PHE A 563 -10.73 -40.53 -9.19
N ASP A 564 -10.74 -39.74 -10.27
CA ASP A 564 -10.06 -40.11 -11.51
C ASP A 564 -8.54 -39.89 -11.41
N ILE A 565 -8.10 -38.87 -10.63
CA ILE A 565 -6.68 -38.54 -10.40
C ILE A 565 -6.51 -37.69 -9.15
N ALA A 566 -5.37 -37.84 -8.45
CA ALA A 566 -4.87 -36.87 -7.47
C ALA A 566 -3.58 -36.20 -7.96
N ILE A 567 -3.47 -34.89 -7.74
CA ILE A 567 -2.33 -34.06 -8.14
C ILE A 567 -1.69 -33.44 -6.91
N ASN A 568 -0.38 -33.60 -6.79
CA ASN A 568 0.43 -33.21 -5.64
C ASN A 568 1.71 -32.47 -6.06
N GLY A 569 2.44 -31.94 -5.08
CA GLY A 569 3.77 -31.33 -5.19
C GLY A 569 4.69 -31.76 -4.07
N HIS A 570 5.40 -30.82 -3.43
CA HIS A 570 6.14 -30.92 -2.18
C HIS A 570 7.47 -31.69 -2.26
N THR A 571 7.52 -32.82 -2.94
CA THR A 571 8.73 -33.67 -2.90
C THR A 571 9.88 -33.20 -3.79
N HIS A 572 9.63 -32.22 -4.64
CA HIS A 572 10.55 -31.70 -5.68
C HIS A 572 11.02 -32.79 -6.66
N ARG A 573 10.31 -33.90 -6.72
CA ARG A 573 10.60 -35.04 -7.63
C ARG A 573 9.34 -35.48 -8.30
N PHE A 574 9.38 -35.51 -9.62
CA PHE A 574 8.27 -36.05 -10.39
C PHE A 574 8.08 -37.55 -10.11
N ALA A 575 6.85 -37.93 -9.77
CA ALA A 575 6.48 -39.31 -9.57
C ALA A 575 5.05 -39.60 -10.09
N TYR A 576 4.85 -40.82 -10.55
CA TYR A 576 3.55 -41.33 -10.91
C TYR A 576 3.31 -42.65 -10.19
N HIS A 577 2.21 -42.73 -9.46
CA HIS A 577 1.74 -43.92 -8.75
C HIS A 577 0.43 -44.38 -9.38
N PRO A 578 0.46 -45.45 -10.23
CA PRO A 578 -0.75 -46.08 -10.71
C PRO A 578 -1.65 -46.52 -9.56
N LYS A 579 -2.96 -46.66 -9.82
CA LYS A 579 -3.90 -47.18 -8.83
C LYS A 579 -3.38 -48.48 -8.20
N GLY A 580 -3.36 -48.53 -6.87
CA GLY A 580 -2.92 -49.68 -6.07
C GLY A 580 -1.42 -49.78 -5.80
N SER A 581 -0.56 -48.95 -6.44
CA SER A 581 0.90 -49.10 -6.33
C SER A 581 1.47 -48.54 -5.04
N ALA A 582 0.76 -47.65 -4.36
CA ALA A 582 1.18 -46.99 -3.11
C ALA A 582 0.05 -46.98 -2.06
N GLY A 583 -0.87 -47.95 -2.08
CA GLY A 583 -2.06 -47.98 -1.24
C GLY A 583 -3.19 -47.05 -1.71
N ASN A 584 -3.01 -46.41 -2.83
CA ASN A 584 -3.95 -45.47 -3.46
C ASN A 584 -5.04 -46.16 -4.26
N ASN A 585 -6.30 -45.68 -4.16
CA ASN A 585 -7.43 -46.22 -4.95
C ASN A 585 -7.61 -45.55 -6.33
N PHE A 586 -6.85 -44.53 -6.63
CA PHE A 586 -6.84 -43.73 -7.86
C PHE A 586 -5.41 -43.36 -8.26
N PRO A 587 -5.15 -43.05 -9.52
CA PRO A 587 -3.85 -42.56 -9.96
C PRO A 587 -3.39 -41.32 -9.18
N VAL A 588 -2.12 -41.27 -8.77
CA VAL A 588 -1.51 -40.15 -8.05
C VAL A 588 -0.31 -39.65 -8.85
N VAL A 589 -0.29 -38.33 -9.11
CA VAL A 589 0.83 -37.66 -9.74
C VAL A 589 1.43 -36.67 -8.76
N VAL A 590 2.72 -36.76 -8.54
CA VAL A 590 3.50 -35.77 -7.81
C VAL A 590 4.25 -34.94 -8.84
N GLY A 591 4.02 -33.61 -8.85
CA GLY A 591 4.72 -32.68 -9.74
C GLY A 591 6.19 -32.55 -9.41
N GLY A 592 6.92 -31.90 -10.29
CA GLY A 592 8.35 -31.64 -10.11
C GLY A 592 8.62 -30.52 -9.11
N GLY A 593 9.86 -30.12 -9.01
CA GLY A 593 10.33 -29.05 -8.12
C GLY A 593 10.85 -27.83 -8.86
N PRO A 594 11.50 -26.90 -8.14
CA PRO A 594 11.89 -25.61 -8.69
C PRO A 594 13.13 -25.66 -9.61
N ARG A 595 13.79 -26.81 -9.73
CA ARG A 595 14.95 -26.95 -10.61
C ARG A 595 14.48 -27.28 -12.03
N ILE A 596 15.06 -26.59 -13.01
CA ILE A 596 14.66 -26.71 -14.44
C ILE A 596 14.59 -28.17 -14.91
N GLU A 597 15.58 -28.98 -14.54
CA GLU A 597 15.70 -30.39 -14.96
C GLU A 597 14.60 -31.30 -14.37
N GLY A 598 13.93 -30.84 -13.31
CA GLY A 598 12.89 -31.59 -12.60
C GLY A 598 11.56 -30.87 -12.54
N ALA A 599 11.41 -29.76 -13.27
CA ALA A 599 10.20 -28.96 -13.26
C ALA A 599 9.25 -29.37 -14.38
N TYR A 600 7.96 -29.43 -14.05
CA TYR A 600 6.91 -29.78 -15.02
C TYR A 600 5.70 -28.88 -14.86
N MET A 601 5.19 -28.39 -15.98
CA MET A 601 3.85 -27.85 -16.09
C MET A 601 2.88 -29.01 -16.27
N LEU A 602 1.91 -29.15 -15.38
CA LEU A 602 0.90 -30.18 -15.45
C LEU A 602 -0.33 -29.62 -16.18
N VAL A 603 -0.82 -30.36 -17.15
CA VAL A 603 -1.96 -29.99 -18.00
C VAL A 603 -3.07 -31.01 -17.83
N LEU A 604 -4.22 -30.53 -17.33
CA LEU A 604 -5.47 -31.31 -17.32
C LEU A 604 -6.35 -30.80 -18.44
N GLN A 605 -6.74 -31.70 -19.35
CA GLN A 605 -7.63 -31.38 -20.45
C GLN A 605 -8.81 -32.34 -20.47
N LYS A 606 -10.02 -31.80 -20.38
CA LYS A 606 -11.25 -32.58 -20.59
C LYS A 606 -11.81 -32.27 -21.96
N LYS A 607 -12.17 -33.31 -22.69
CA LYS A 607 -12.90 -33.25 -23.97
C LYS A 607 -14.04 -34.30 -23.95
N GLY A 608 -15.26 -33.82 -23.95
CA GLY A 608 -16.42 -34.70 -23.76
C GLY A 608 -16.31 -35.50 -22.45
N LYS A 609 -16.25 -36.81 -22.53
CA LYS A 609 -16.09 -37.71 -21.37
C LYS A 609 -14.64 -38.04 -21.03
N GLN A 610 -13.70 -37.74 -21.91
CA GLN A 610 -12.29 -38.08 -21.74
C GLN A 610 -11.57 -37.00 -20.94
N LEU A 611 -10.83 -37.42 -19.93
CA LEU A 611 -9.88 -36.59 -19.20
C LEU A 611 -8.47 -37.01 -19.58
N ILE A 612 -7.66 -36.06 -20.05
CA ILE A 612 -6.27 -36.26 -20.43
C ILE A 612 -5.40 -35.48 -19.46
N PHE A 613 -4.46 -36.17 -18.85
CA PHE A 613 -3.40 -35.54 -18.05
C PHE A 613 -2.08 -35.60 -18.82
N ARG A 614 -1.32 -34.49 -18.79
CA ARG A 614 0.04 -34.43 -19.34
C ARG A 614 0.96 -33.71 -18.39
N ALA A 615 2.22 -34.14 -18.29
CA ALA A 615 3.29 -33.43 -17.64
C ALA A 615 4.32 -33.01 -18.70
N LEU A 616 4.51 -31.69 -18.86
CA LEU A 616 5.40 -31.11 -19.86
C LEU A 616 6.60 -30.45 -19.16
N ASP A 617 7.81 -30.74 -19.64
CA ASP A 617 9.01 -30.02 -19.22
C ASP A 617 9.09 -28.62 -19.84
N VAL A 618 10.13 -27.84 -19.55
CA VAL A 618 10.29 -26.46 -20.05
C VAL A 618 10.53 -26.37 -21.57
N GLU A 619 10.92 -27.45 -22.23
CA GLU A 619 11.05 -27.59 -23.68
C GLU A 619 9.74 -28.09 -24.33
N GLY A 620 8.77 -28.48 -23.52
CA GLY A 620 7.49 -29.01 -23.95
C GLY A 620 7.53 -30.48 -24.34
N ASN A 621 8.53 -31.24 -23.89
CA ASN A 621 8.55 -32.70 -24.01
C ASN A 621 7.58 -33.30 -22.99
N GLU A 622 6.88 -34.33 -23.40
CA GLU A 622 5.90 -35.01 -22.58
C GLU A 622 6.56 -36.08 -21.72
N LYS A 623 6.61 -35.86 -20.41
CA LYS A 623 7.13 -36.82 -19.41
C LYS A 623 6.16 -37.91 -19.09
N LEU A 624 4.88 -37.57 -19.07
CA LEU A 624 3.79 -38.49 -18.77
C LEU A 624 2.51 -38.04 -19.52
N LYS A 625 1.78 -38.98 -20.08
CA LYS A 625 0.43 -38.82 -20.58
C LYS A 625 -0.47 -39.89 -20.01
N LEU A 626 -1.62 -39.51 -19.47
CA LEU A 626 -2.65 -40.44 -18.99
C LEU A 626 -3.97 -40.10 -19.70
N GLU A 627 -4.71 -41.11 -20.05
CA GLU A 627 -6.09 -41.02 -20.53
C GLU A 627 -6.99 -41.68 -19.48
N LEU A 628 -7.87 -40.89 -18.85
CA LEU A 628 -8.63 -41.22 -17.65
C LEU A 628 -10.14 -41.22 -17.89
#